data_4fa8bb4574fbe6bb504aca4fdcd73ded
#
_entry.id   4fa8bb4574fbe6bb504aca4fdcd73ded
#
_cell.length_a   1.000
_cell.length_b   1.000
_cell.length_c   1.000
_cell.angle_alpha   90.00
_cell.angle_beta   90.00
_cell.angle_gamma   90.00
#
_symmetry.space_group_name_H-M   'P 1'
#
loop_
_entity.id
_entity.type
_entity.pdbx_description
1 polymer ?
#
loop_
_entity_poly.entity_id
_entity_poly.type
_entity_poly.pdbx_seq_one_letter_code
_entity_poly.pdbx_strand_id
1 'polypeptide(L)' 'FKASEALIFIDDKEATQTDMEKIDPDKIERISVYRDSSAVVRYGERGKNGVILIKMKQ' A
#
# COMPACT_ATOMS: atom_id res chain seq x y z
N PHE A 1 9.12 -10.03 -1.61
CA PHE A 1 7.97 -9.13 -1.62
C PHE A 1 7.56 -8.80 -3.05
N LYS A 2 6.33 -9.10 -3.39
CA LYS A 2 5.81 -8.86 -4.74
C LYS A 2 4.78 -7.74 -4.70
N ALA A 3 5.18 -6.56 -5.16
CA ALA A 3 4.29 -5.40 -5.14
C ALA A 3 3.02 -5.63 -5.96
N SER A 4 3.09 -6.43 -7.02
CA SER A 4 1.92 -6.70 -7.85
C SER A 4 0.82 -7.47 -7.13
N GLU A 5 1.17 -8.17 -6.05
CA GLU A 5 0.21 -8.92 -5.25
C GLU A 5 -0.12 -8.22 -3.93
N ALA A 6 0.56 -7.13 -3.63
CA ALA A 6 0.36 -6.40 -2.39
C ALA A 6 -0.97 -5.65 -2.42
N LEU A 7 -1.55 -5.51 -1.24
CA LEU A 7 -2.70 -4.65 -1.06
C LEU A 7 -2.22 -3.22 -0.97
N ILE A 8 -2.77 -2.33 -1.77
CA ILE A 8 -2.31 -0.95 -1.85
C ILE A 8 -3.45 -0.01 -1.46
N PHE A 9 -3.14 0.92 -0.55
CA PHE A 9 -4.08 1.97 -0.18
C PHE A 9 -3.43 3.33 -0.40
N ILE A 10 -4.17 4.23 -1.03
CA ILE A 10 -3.76 5.61 -1.24
C ILE A 10 -4.77 6.49 -0.53
N ASP A 11 -4.34 7.20 0.51
CA ASP A 11 -5.22 8.04 1.35
C ASP A 11 -6.43 7.24 1.85
N ASP A 12 -6.18 6.02 2.33
CA ASP A 12 -7.19 5.10 2.87
C ASP A 12 -8.16 4.53 1.84
N LYS A 13 -7.87 4.72 0.56
CA LYS A 13 -8.67 4.13 -0.51
C LYS A 13 -7.88 3.01 -1.17
N GLU A 14 -8.53 1.87 -1.36
CA GLU A 14 -7.88 0.76 -2.02
C GLU A 14 -7.52 1.15 -3.46
N ALA A 15 -6.31 0.79 -3.87
CA ALA A 15 -5.80 1.15 -5.19
C ALA A 15 -5.12 -0.05 -5.82
N THR A 16 -4.88 0.05 -7.12
CA THR A 16 -4.16 -0.98 -7.85
C THR A 16 -2.70 -0.58 -8.03
N GLN A 17 -1.89 -1.52 -8.51
CA GLN A 17 -0.51 -1.22 -8.84
C GLN A 17 -0.42 -0.13 -9.91
N THR A 18 -1.33 -0.16 -10.87
CA THR A 18 -1.37 0.87 -11.91
C THR A 18 -1.59 2.25 -11.32
N ASP A 19 -2.51 2.33 -10.34
CA ASP A 19 -2.75 3.61 -9.66
C ASP A 19 -1.50 4.08 -8.94
N MET A 20 -0.79 3.16 -8.29
CA MET A 20 0.44 3.50 -7.60
C MET A 20 1.50 4.03 -8.56
N GLU A 21 1.62 3.43 -9.73
CA GLU A 21 2.60 3.85 -10.73
C GLU A 21 2.32 5.25 -11.29
N LYS A 22 1.07 5.69 -11.24
CA LYS A 22 0.69 7.00 -11.75
C LYS A 22 0.92 8.12 -10.74
N ILE A 23 1.25 7.78 -9.51
CA ILE A 23 1.45 8.79 -8.47
C ILE A 23 2.76 9.53 -8.72
N ASP A 24 2.70 10.86 -8.63
CA ASP A 24 3.90 11.69 -8.64
C ASP A 24 4.61 11.54 -7.30
N PRO A 25 5.86 11.02 -7.26
CA PRO A 25 6.58 10.84 -6.01
C PRO A 25 6.71 12.11 -5.19
N ASP A 26 6.77 13.27 -5.85
CA ASP A 26 6.90 14.54 -5.14
C ASP A 26 5.65 14.89 -4.33
N LYS A 27 4.54 14.23 -4.61
CA LYS A 27 3.29 14.46 -3.90
C LYS A 27 3.03 13.47 -2.79
N ILE A 28 3.92 12.52 -2.59
CA ILE A 28 3.79 11.53 -1.51
C ILE A 28 4.38 12.10 -0.24
N GLU A 29 3.56 12.13 0.82
CA GLU A 29 4.05 12.56 2.13
C GLU A 29 4.84 11.45 2.78
N ARG A 30 4.31 10.23 2.75
CA ARG A 30 5.02 9.07 3.29
C ARG A 30 4.43 7.78 2.73
N ILE A 31 5.22 6.73 2.82
CA ILE A 31 4.81 5.37 2.45
C ILE A 31 5.10 4.48 3.64
N SER A 32 4.14 3.65 3.99
CA SER A 32 4.30 2.62 5.03
C SER A 32 4.09 1.26 4.38
N VAL A 33 4.92 0.30 4.74
CA VAL A 33 4.79 -1.06 4.23
C VAL A 33 4.66 -2.01 5.41
N TYR A 34 3.63 -2.84 5.38
CA TYR A 34 3.43 -3.90 6.36
C TYR A 34 3.59 -5.23 5.65
N ARG A 35 4.28 -6.16 6.29
CA ARG A 35 4.53 -7.48 5.72
C ARG A 35 4.35 -8.54 6.79
N ASP A 36 4.20 -9.78 6.32
CA ASP A 36 4.14 -10.94 7.20
C ASP A 36 2.98 -10.84 8.20
N SER A 37 3.22 -11.22 9.44
CA SER A 37 2.18 -11.24 10.45
C SER A 37 1.59 -9.87 10.73
N SER A 38 2.38 -8.81 10.61
CA SER A 38 1.86 -7.45 10.85
C SER A 38 0.75 -7.09 9.85
N ALA A 39 0.94 -7.46 8.60
CA ALA A 39 -0.06 -7.19 7.57
C ALA A 39 -1.30 -8.06 7.79
N VAL A 40 -1.11 -9.32 8.13
CA VAL A 40 -2.23 -10.23 8.35
C VAL A 40 -3.07 -9.81 9.54
N VAL A 41 -2.42 -9.37 10.63
CA VAL A 41 -3.14 -8.90 11.82
C VAL A 41 -4.01 -7.71 11.51
N ARG A 42 -3.53 -6.80 10.65
CA ARG A 42 -4.27 -5.57 10.33
C ARG A 42 -5.33 -5.77 9.25
N TYR A 43 -5.05 -6.61 8.26
CA TYR A 43 -5.88 -6.68 7.05
C TYR A 43 -6.38 -8.08 6.73
N GLY A 44 -6.09 -9.05 7.60
CA GLY A 44 -6.49 -10.42 7.38
C GLY A 44 -5.70 -11.05 6.24
N GLU A 45 -6.29 -12.06 5.62
CA GLU A 45 -5.59 -12.78 4.55
C GLU A 45 -5.25 -11.91 3.36
N ARG A 46 -5.97 -10.81 3.16
CA ARG A 46 -5.67 -9.88 2.08
C ARG A 46 -4.28 -9.27 2.22
N GLY A 47 -3.78 -9.21 3.46
CA GLY A 47 -2.47 -8.61 3.72
C GLY A 47 -1.32 -9.59 3.68
N LYS A 48 -1.56 -10.88 3.40
CA LYS A 48 -0.48 -11.88 3.49
C LYS A 48 0.65 -11.64 2.48
N ASN A 49 0.36 -10.97 1.38
CA ASN A 49 1.36 -10.64 0.36
C ASN A 49 1.95 -9.25 0.56
N GLY A 50 1.64 -8.61 1.69
CA GLY A 50 2.10 -7.28 1.99
C GLY A 50 1.03 -6.22 1.78
N VAL A 51 1.15 -5.13 2.52
CA VAL A 51 0.24 -3.99 2.40
C VAL A 51 1.08 -2.73 2.27
N ILE A 52 0.75 -1.91 1.30
CA ILE A 52 1.42 -0.64 1.07
C ILE A 52 0.42 0.47 1.35
N LEU A 53 0.76 1.36 2.28
CA LEU A 53 -0.06 2.51 2.62
C LEU A 53 0.66 3.76 2.14
N ILE A 54 0.01 4.52 1.28
CA ILE A 54 0.58 5.74 0.72
C ILE A 54 -0.25 6.93 1.22
N LYS A 55 0.43 7.89 1.83
CA LYS A 55 -0.21 9.13 2.23
C LYS A 55 0.28 10.25 1.33
N MET A 56 -0.66 10.92 0.68
CA MET A 56 -0.34 12.01 -0.22
C MET A 56 -0.25 13.32 0.55
N LYS A 57 0.56 14.24 0.05
CA LYS A 57 0.60 15.59 0.59
C LYS A 57 -0.71 16.31 0.29
N GLN A 58 -1.10 17.13 1.21
CA GLN A 58 -2.31 17.94 1.03
C GLN A 58 -1.97 19.39 0.79
#